data_7ad4665e23e9a7bb59ed0d0a597b6c5b
#
_entry.id   7ad4665e23e9a7bb59ed0d0a597b6c5b
#
_cell.length_a   1.000
_cell.length_b   1.000
_cell.length_c   1.000
_cell.angle_alpha   90.00
_cell.angle_beta   90.00
_cell.angle_gamma   90.00
#
_symmetry.space_group_name_H-M   'P 1'
#
loop_
_entity.id
_entity.type
_entity.pdbx_description
1 polymer ?
#
loop_
_entity_poly.entity_id
_entity_poly.type
_entity_poly.pdbx_seq_one_letter_code
_entity_poly.pdbx_strand_id
1 'polypeptide(L)'
;MVKIHFWQDKEKGSISMTVKGHAGAAPKGEDLVCASATMLVYTIAQAMTFYHEQGYLKEKPKIKIREGKSAIHVVPKEEYYAETLQSFWVAQCGAHVLSKNYPDHAALNYLTA
;
A
#
# COMPACT_ATOMS: atom_id res chain seq x y z
N MET A 1 9.54 1.99 -13.90
CA MET A 1 9.31 2.79 -12.68
C MET A 1 8.14 2.22 -11.90
N VAL A 2 8.37 1.88 -10.66
CA VAL A 2 7.32 1.45 -9.74
C VAL A 2 6.78 2.69 -9.04
N LYS A 3 5.47 2.89 -9.09
CA LYS A 3 4.80 4.04 -8.48
C LYS A 3 3.91 3.57 -7.34
N ILE A 4 4.18 4.04 -6.15
CA ILE A 4 3.44 3.69 -4.93
C ILE A 4 2.63 4.91 -4.51
N HIS A 5 1.34 4.72 -4.30
CA HIS A 5 0.46 5.81 -3.94
C HIS A 5 -0.40 5.42 -2.73
N PHE A 6 -0.40 6.26 -1.71
CA PHE A 6 -1.26 6.14 -0.53
C PHE A 6 -2.21 7.33 -0.47
N TRP A 7 -3.48 7.08 -0.20
CA TRP A 7 -4.44 8.17 0.01
C TRP A 7 -5.59 7.75 0.90
N GLN A 8 -6.30 8.75 1.40
CA GLN A 8 -7.53 8.55 2.14
C GLN A 8 -8.63 9.42 1.54
N ASP A 9 -9.86 8.94 1.65
CA ASP A 9 -11.06 9.69 1.28
C ASP A 9 -11.85 9.91 2.56
N LYS A 10 -11.77 11.12 3.12
CA LYS A 10 -12.40 11.43 4.41
C LYS A 10 -13.92 11.37 4.35
N GLU A 11 -14.51 11.72 3.21
CA GLU A 11 -15.97 11.62 3.04
C GLU A 11 -16.46 10.19 3.13
N LYS A 12 -15.77 9.28 2.46
CA LYS A 12 -16.12 7.85 2.46
C LYS A 12 -15.54 7.10 3.64
N GLY A 13 -14.62 7.70 4.37
CA GLY A 13 -13.92 7.05 5.46
C GLY A 13 -13.05 5.90 4.97
N SER A 14 -12.46 6.01 3.78
CA SER A 14 -11.67 4.95 3.19
C SER A 14 -10.18 5.28 3.15
N ILE A 15 -9.37 4.24 3.13
CA ILE A 15 -7.91 4.33 3.04
C ILE A 15 -7.48 3.37 1.95
N SER A 16 -6.56 3.80 1.10
CA SER A 16 -6.16 3.04 -0.08
C SER A 16 -4.66 3.11 -0.33
N MET A 17 -4.17 2.06 -0.97
CA MET A 17 -2.79 1.95 -1.44
C MET A 17 -2.80 1.32 -2.83
N THR A 18 -2.02 1.88 -3.75
CA THR A 18 -1.79 1.22 -5.05
C THR A 18 -0.30 1.16 -5.35
N VAL A 19 0.08 0.13 -6.07
CA VAL A 19 1.43 -0.02 -6.63
C VAL A 19 1.26 -0.31 -8.11
N LYS A 20 1.84 0.55 -8.95
CA LYS A 20 1.77 0.42 -10.42
C LYS A 20 3.16 0.42 -11.01
N GLY A 21 3.31 -0.30 -12.13
CA GLY A 21 4.56 -0.45 -12.80
C GLY A 21 5.15 -1.82 -12.55
N HIS A 22 6.11 -2.19 -13.36
CA HIS A 22 6.73 -3.50 -13.25
C HIS A 22 8.14 -3.48 -13.84
N ALA A 23 8.90 -4.49 -13.47
CA ALA A 23 10.25 -4.64 -13.95
C ALA A 23 10.31 -5.25 -15.35
N GLY A 24 9.44 -6.21 -15.66
CA GLY A 24 9.54 -6.94 -16.91
C GLY A 24 10.92 -7.57 -17.06
N ALA A 25 11.62 -7.26 -18.15
CA ALA A 25 13.01 -7.66 -18.37
C ALA A 25 13.96 -6.59 -17.84
N ALA A 26 13.61 -5.98 -16.74
CA ALA A 26 14.23 -4.79 -16.21
C ALA A 26 15.63 -5.01 -15.64
N PRO A 27 16.39 -3.92 -15.47
CA PRO A 27 17.66 -3.98 -14.76
C PRO A 27 17.49 -4.54 -13.35
N LYS A 28 18.55 -5.13 -12.86
CA LYS A 28 18.58 -5.78 -11.54
C LYS A 28 18.04 -4.92 -10.41
N GLY A 29 18.26 -3.60 -10.46
CA GLY A 29 17.74 -2.68 -9.45
C GLY A 29 16.22 -2.58 -9.44
N GLU A 30 15.58 -2.63 -10.61
CA GLU A 30 14.11 -2.60 -10.71
C GLU A 30 13.47 -3.90 -10.23
N ASP A 31 14.12 -5.04 -10.46
CA ASP A 31 13.64 -6.33 -9.95
C ASP A 31 13.59 -6.32 -8.43
N LEU A 32 14.62 -5.80 -7.79
CA LEU A 32 14.67 -5.68 -6.34
C LEU A 32 13.60 -4.70 -5.84
N VAL A 33 13.39 -3.61 -6.54
CA VAL A 33 12.37 -2.61 -6.20
C VAL A 33 10.97 -3.24 -6.30
N CYS A 34 10.68 -3.98 -7.37
CA CYS A 34 9.40 -4.66 -7.53
C CYS A 34 9.15 -5.66 -6.42
N ALA A 35 10.15 -6.45 -6.05
CA ALA A 35 10.04 -7.42 -4.96
C ALA A 35 9.76 -6.72 -3.63
N SER A 36 10.45 -5.63 -3.35
CA SER A 36 10.28 -4.86 -2.12
C SER A 36 8.90 -4.22 -2.05
N ALA A 37 8.46 -3.60 -3.13
CA ALA A 37 7.12 -2.99 -3.21
C ALA A 37 6.02 -4.04 -3.05
N THR A 38 6.20 -5.21 -3.65
CA THR A 38 5.26 -6.32 -3.54
C THR A 38 5.13 -6.79 -2.09
N MET A 39 6.22 -6.86 -1.36
CA MET A 39 6.18 -7.25 0.06
C MET A 39 5.41 -6.22 0.89
N LEU A 40 5.53 -4.93 0.59
CA LEU A 40 4.73 -3.90 1.27
C LEU A 40 3.23 -4.13 1.03
N VAL A 41 2.85 -4.46 -0.20
CA VAL A 41 1.45 -4.75 -0.53
C VAL A 41 0.95 -5.98 0.23
N TYR A 42 1.70 -7.07 0.22
CA TYR A 42 1.32 -8.29 0.95
C TYR A 42 1.22 -8.05 2.45
N THR A 43 2.11 -7.23 2.99
CA THR A 43 2.10 -6.89 4.43
C THR A 43 0.80 -6.18 4.81
N ILE A 44 0.42 -5.16 4.04
CA ILE A 44 -0.83 -4.44 4.29
C ILE A 44 -2.05 -5.32 4.02
N ALA A 45 -2.02 -6.12 2.96
CA ALA A 45 -3.12 -7.03 2.66
C ALA A 45 -3.37 -8.00 3.80
N GLN A 46 -2.30 -8.57 4.37
CA GLN A 46 -2.43 -9.49 5.51
C GLN A 46 -2.93 -8.76 6.75
N ALA A 47 -2.40 -7.57 7.04
CA ALA A 47 -2.86 -6.79 8.18
C ALA A 47 -4.35 -6.46 8.07
N MET A 48 -4.81 -6.05 6.89
CA MET A 48 -6.22 -5.70 6.67
C MET A 48 -7.13 -6.93 6.73
N THR A 49 -6.64 -8.08 6.33
CA THR A 49 -7.36 -9.34 6.48
C THR A 49 -7.58 -9.66 7.97
N PHE A 50 -6.54 -9.52 8.79
CA PHE A 50 -6.65 -9.71 10.25
C PHE A 50 -7.60 -8.67 10.87
N TYR A 51 -7.53 -7.41 10.43
CA TYR A 51 -8.42 -6.35 10.93
C TYR A 51 -9.88 -6.68 10.61
N HIS A 52 -10.14 -7.20 9.43
CA HIS A 52 -11.49 -7.63 9.05
C HIS A 52 -11.98 -8.76 9.97
N GLU A 53 -11.15 -9.75 10.21
CA GLU A 53 -11.49 -10.87 11.09
C GLU A 53 -11.79 -10.42 12.52
N GLN A 54 -11.12 -9.37 12.97
CA GLN A 54 -11.34 -8.82 14.31
C GLN A 54 -12.50 -7.83 14.39
N GLY A 55 -13.17 -7.58 13.28
CA GLY A 55 -14.32 -6.70 13.25
C GLY A 55 -13.97 -5.22 13.20
N TYR A 56 -12.76 -4.85 12.78
CA TYR A 56 -12.32 -3.46 12.73
C TYR A 56 -12.78 -2.71 11.48
N LEU A 57 -13.15 -3.44 10.44
CA LEU A 57 -13.54 -2.85 9.16
C LEU A 57 -15.06 -2.91 8.97
N LYS A 58 -15.63 -1.93 8.26
CA LYS A 58 -17.05 -1.89 7.94
C LYS A 58 -17.43 -2.94 6.91
N GLU A 59 -16.46 -3.31 6.05
CA GLU A 59 -16.68 -4.28 4.98
C GLU A 59 -15.38 -5.04 4.72
N LYS A 60 -15.47 -6.13 3.97
CA LYS A 60 -14.31 -6.91 3.59
C LYS A 60 -13.34 -6.03 2.80
N PRO A 61 -12.03 -6.09 3.10
CA PRO A 61 -11.06 -5.31 2.33
C PRO A 61 -11.03 -5.73 0.87
N LYS A 62 -10.89 -4.74 -0.02
CA LYS A 62 -10.73 -5.00 -1.45
C LYS A 62 -9.25 -5.10 -1.75
N ILE A 63 -8.81 -6.29 -2.09
CA ILE A 63 -7.40 -6.59 -2.33
C ILE A 63 -7.24 -7.18 -3.72
N LYS A 64 -6.42 -6.54 -4.54
CA LYS A 64 -6.03 -7.05 -5.86
C LYS A 64 -4.52 -7.01 -5.94
N ILE A 65 -3.90 -8.16 -6.11
CA ILE A 65 -2.45 -8.25 -6.25
C ILE A 65 -2.17 -8.95 -7.57
N ARG A 66 -1.67 -8.16 -8.53
CA ARG A 66 -1.34 -8.62 -9.86
C ARG A 66 0.02 -8.10 -10.26
N GLU A 67 0.69 -8.79 -11.17
CA GLU A 67 1.92 -8.28 -11.75
C GLU A 67 1.67 -6.92 -12.38
N GLY A 68 2.46 -5.94 -12.01
CA GLY A 68 2.39 -4.59 -12.53
C GLY A 68 1.29 -3.70 -11.99
N LYS A 69 0.35 -4.24 -11.21
CA LYS A 69 -0.74 -3.42 -10.66
C LYS A 69 -1.37 -4.09 -9.46
N SER A 70 -1.19 -3.48 -8.29
CA SER A 70 -1.80 -3.94 -7.05
C SER A 70 -2.56 -2.81 -6.39
N ALA A 71 -3.65 -3.15 -5.70
CA ALA A 71 -4.47 -2.16 -5.01
C ALA A 71 -5.07 -2.76 -3.75
N ILE A 72 -5.11 -1.97 -2.69
CA ILE A 72 -5.79 -2.30 -1.44
C ILE A 72 -6.67 -1.12 -1.07
N HIS A 73 -7.94 -1.42 -0.77
CA HIS A 73 -8.92 -0.42 -0.38
C HIS A 73 -9.70 -0.92 0.81
N VAL A 74 -9.75 -0.14 1.88
CA VAL A 74 -10.44 -0.52 3.11
C VAL A 74 -11.32 0.62 3.62
N VAL A 75 -12.38 0.25 4.31
CA VAL A 75 -13.29 1.19 4.99
C VAL A 75 -13.34 0.75 6.46
N PRO A 76 -12.50 1.35 7.33
CA PRO A 76 -12.53 1.01 8.74
C PRO A 76 -13.74 1.59 9.44
N LYS A 77 -14.16 0.96 10.53
CA LYS A 77 -15.12 1.55 11.45
C LYS A 77 -14.51 2.82 12.05
N GLU A 78 -15.33 3.80 12.37
CA GLU A 78 -14.83 5.09 12.87
C GLU A 78 -13.91 4.94 14.07
N GLU A 79 -14.25 4.06 15.00
CA GLU A 79 -13.44 3.82 16.20
C GLU A 79 -12.07 3.21 15.93
N TYR A 80 -11.89 2.60 14.74
CA TYR A 80 -10.63 1.98 14.33
C TYR A 80 -9.94 2.69 13.18
N TYR A 81 -10.46 3.87 12.80
CA TYR A 81 -9.91 4.61 11.66
C TYR A 81 -8.45 5.01 11.88
N ALA A 82 -8.16 5.57 13.03
CA ALA A 82 -6.80 6.04 13.34
C ALA A 82 -5.78 4.89 13.33
N GLU A 83 -6.14 3.76 13.92
CA GLU A 83 -5.26 2.58 13.96
C GLU A 83 -5.02 2.02 12.58
N THR A 84 -6.06 1.98 11.75
CA THR A 84 -5.96 1.50 10.37
C THR A 84 -5.09 2.44 9.54
N LEU A 85 -5.32 3.74 9.67
CA LEU A 85 -4.52 4.75 9.00
C LEU A 85 -3.03 4.63 9.37
N GLN A 86 -2.75 4.38 10.64
CA GLN A 86 -1.39 4.23 11.12
C GLN A 86 -0.69 3.02 10.50
N SER A 87 -1.41 1.92 10.27
CA SER A 87 -0.86 0.75 9.59
C SER A 87 -0.41 1.10 8.17
N PHE A 88 -1.23 1.84 7.44
CA PHE A 88 -0.85 2.32 6.10
C PHE A 88 0.33 3.29 6.17
N TRP A 89 0.36 4.14 7.19
CA TRP A 89 1.46 5.06 7.37
C TRP A 89 2.79 4.35 7.62
N VAL A 90 2.78 3.26 8.37
CA VAL A 90 3.99 2.43 8.59
C VAL A 90 4.47 1.83 7.27
N ALA A 91 3.54 1.32 6.44
CA ALA A 91 3.91 0.82 5.12
C ALA A 91 4.48 1.94 4.24
N GLN A 92 3.93 3.15 4.36
CA GLN A 92 4.46 4.33 3.66
C GLN A 92 5.90 4.63 4.06
N CYS A 93 6.26 4.41 5.31
CA CYS A 93 7.65 4.57 5.75
C CYS A 93 8.57 3.63 4.97
N GLY A 94 8.15 2.39 4.75
CA GLY A 94 8.89 1.44 3.92
C GLY A 94 9.02 1.90 2.47
N ALA A 95 7.92 2.39 1.91
CA ALA A 95 7.92 2.94 0.55
C ALA A 95 8.82 4.17 0.43
N HIS A 96 8.84 5.01 1.48
CA HIS A 96 9.74 6.16 1.54
C HIS A 96 11.21 5.74 1.46
N VAL A 97 11.59 4.76 2.28
CA VAL A 97 12.96 4.22 2.26
C VAL A 97 13.30 3.68 0.87
N LEU A 98 12.39 2.95 0.28
CA LEU A 98 12.56 2.39 -1.05
C LEU A 98 12.79 3.48 -2.10
N SER A 99 11.97 4.53 -2.09
CA SER A 99 12.08 5.63 -3.05
C SER A 99 13.36 6.46 -2.86
N LYS A 100 13.85 6.56 -1.63
CA LYS A 100 15.10 7.27 -1.34
C LYS A 100 16.33 6.47 -1.79
N ASN A 101 16.29 5.16 -1.64
CA ASN A 101 17.42 4.30 -2.03
C ASN A 101 17.45 4.01 -3.52
N TYR A 102 16.29 4.04 -4.18
CA TYR A 102 16.17 3.73 -5.62
C TYR A 102 15.33 4.80 -6.33
N PRO A 103 15.78 6.08 -6.31
CA PRO A 103 14.96 7.18 -6.84
C PRO A 103 14.67 7.08 -8.33
N ASP A 104 15.50 6.36 -9.09
CA ASP A 104 15.30 6.17 -10.53
C ASP A 104 14.33 5.03 -10.85
N HIS A 105 13.94 4.25 -9.84
CA HIS A 105 13.12 3.05 -10.03
C HIS A 105 11.83 3.07 -9.22
N ALA A 106 11.73 3.88 -8.18
CA ALA A 106 10.55 3.94 -7.31
C ALA A 106 10.17 5.38 -7.03
N ALA A 107 8.88 5.67 -7.16
CA ALA A 107 8.30 6.97 -6.82
C ALA A 107 7.16 6.77 -5.82
N LEU A 108 7.05 7.67 -4.87
CA LEU A 108 6.04 7.61 -3.82
C LEU A 108 5.19 8.87 -3.79
N ASN A 109 3.87 8.68 -3.83
CA ASN A 109 2.91 9.72 -3.49
C ASN A 109 2.43 9.47 -2.06
N TYR A 110 2.75 10.41 -1.19
CA TYR A 110 2.51 10.29 0.24
C TYR A 110 1.04 10.47 0.59
N LEU A 111 0.63 9.78 1.65
CA LEU A 111 -0.66 10.00 2.28
C LEU A 111 -0.65 11.41 2.87
N THR A 112 -1.62 12.22 2.48
CA THR A 112 -1.80 13.55 3.07
C THR A 112 -2.78 13.48 4.22
N ALA A 113 -2.50 14.24 5.23
CA ALA A 113 -3.34 14.28 6.43
C ALA A 113 -4.71 14.91 6.17
#